data_70b0581ade66a42b70d2693b1edbee4c
#
_entry.id   70b0581ade66a42b70d2693b1edbee4c
#
_cell.length_a   1.000
_cell.length_b   1.000
_cell.length_c   1.000
_cell.angle_alpha   90.00
_cell.angle_beta   90.00
_cell.angle_gamma   90.00
#
_symmetry.space_group_name_H-M   'P 1'
#
loop_
_entity.id
_entity.type
_entity.pdbx_description
1 polymer ?
#
loop_
_entity_poly.entity_id
_entity_poly.type
_entity_poly.pdbx_seq_one_letter_code
_entity_poly.pdbx_strand_id
1 'polypeptide(L)'
;MEQMGVYSTIHHPSNDRLEVVRERIKDIELEEVQNLEDAWLALDSGDLDLVLAPANLVWNDRIKLASMQFDVVAALTRNHPHHVLVSEDGLEHFPAGGIVLCDEPLIHRQIRRRRNKIDIRKFDTMEIEPTTAEGLRTAQNLIQSGEINGFVTHRGAYDAAGLNGRRHALHNDPEARGLPRFVPTPFCDLIVIIARQGYPGHTLSDWTDEHAFNSWIVQRTVMHRTPAELHEFVGIHYRQQQIGSILTEAERVNDLFILDNLIDPEGDVDDQPRYEIIVELLSKDGLRTTSIERIGPISRLSVDIQFMMNDWNSILERFMTEADGFIQP
;
A
#
# COMPACT_ATOMS: atom_id res chain seq x y z
N MET A 1 -4.21 -5.62 -32.75
CA MET A 1 -4.41 -6.20 -31.39
C MET A 1 -3.42 -5.47 -30.52
N GLU A 2 -3.87 -4.88 -29.45
CA GLU A 2 -2.98 -4.11 -28.57
C GLU A 2 -2.02 -5.06 -27.83
N GLN A 3 -0.80 -4.58 -27.59
CA GLN A 3 0.23 -5.34 -26.87
C GLN A 3 0.50 -4.73 -25.52
N MET A 4 0.47 -5.55 -24.46
CA MET A 4 0.75 -5.13 -23.10
C MET A 4 1.93 -5.88 -22.52
N GLY A 5 2.98 -5.16 -22.17
CA GLY A 5 4.08 -5.66 -21.35
C GLY A 5 3.66 -5.86 -19.91
N VAL A 6 3.94 -7.02 -19.34
CA VAL A 6 3.60 -7.36 -17.94
C VAL A 6 4.88 -7.51 -17.14
N TYR A 7 5.08 -6.59 -16.20
CA TYR A 7 6.16 -6.69 -15.22
C TYR A 7 5.61 -7.15 -13.87
N SER A 8 6.21 -8.20 -13.32
CA SER A 8 5.78 -8.80 -12.06
C SER A 8 6.96 -8.99 -11.12
N THR A 9 6.72 -8.80 -9.82
CA THR A 9 7.68 -9.13 -8.77
C THR A 9 7.00 -10.04 -7.74
N ILE A 10 7.80 -10.73 -6.92
CA ILE A 10 7.23 -11.57 -5.86
C ILE A 10 6.41 -10.76 -4.85
N HIS A 11 6.79 -9.51 -4.58
CA HIS A 11 6.05 -8.63 -3.67
C HIS A 11 4.75 -8.12 -4.28
N HIS A 12 4.69 -8.04 -5.61
CA HIS A 12 3.52 -7.60 -6.37
C HIS A 12 3.29 -8.55 -7.54
N PRO A 13 2.75 -9.76 -7.28
CA PRO A 13 2.50 -10.74 -8.32
C PRO A 13 1.35 -10.24 -9.22
N SER A 14 1.70 -9.88 -10.45
CA SER A 14 0.73 -9.36 -11.43
C SER A 14 -0.05 -10.48 -12.12
N ASN A 15 0.55 -11.65 -12.27
CA ASN A 15 -0.01 -12.75 -13.07
C ASN A 15 -1.34 -13.27 -12.52
N ASP A 16 -1.45 -13.48 -11.21
CA ASP A 16 -2.68 -14.00 -10.57
C ASP A 16 -3.88 -13.06 -10.78
N ARG A 17 -3.61 -11.75 -10.88
CA ARG A 17 -4.66 -10.75 -11.11
C ARG A 17 -5.06 -10.65 -12.56
N LEU A 18 -4.13 -10.90 -13.46
CA LEU A 18 -4.40 -10.95 -14.88
C LEU A 18 -5.27 -12.14 -15.27
N GLU A 19 -5.18 -13.27 -14.58
CA GLU A 19 -6.06 -14.42 -14.84
C GLU A 19 -7.53 -14.07 -14.66
N VAL A 20 -7.86 -13.31 -13.62
CA VAL A 20 -9.22 -12.84 -13.35
C VAL A 20 -9.74 -11.92 -14.47
N VAL A 21 -8.85 -11.14 -15.07
CA VAL A 21 -9.17 -10.19 -16.13
C VAL A 21 -9.15 -10.86 -17.49
N ARG A 22 -8.25 -11.82 -17.74
CA ARG A 22 -8.13 -12.56 -19.01
C ARG A 22 -9.42 -13.19 -19.50
N GLU A 23 -10.28 -13.65 -18.61
CA GLU A 23 -11.58 -14.22 -18.98
C GLU A 23 -12.54 -13.17 -19.55
N ARG A 24 -12.32 -11.89 -19.24
CA ARG A 24 -13.19 -10.77 -19.64
C ARG A 24 -12.74 -10.05 -20.90
N ILE A 25 -11.45 -10.14 -21.24
CA ILE A 25 -10.83 -9.28 -22.26
C ILE A 25 -10.02 -10.13 -23.25
N LYS A 26 -10.49 -10.19 -24.50
CA LYS A 26 -9.91 -11.05 -25.54
C LYS A 26 -9.00 -10.32 -26.54
N ASP A 27 -8.86 -8.98 -26.44
CA ASP A 27 -8.30 -8.17 -27.53
C ASP A 27 -6.89 -7.61 -27.22
N ILE A 28 -6.28 -7.98 -26.07
CA ILE A 28 -4.91 -7.55 -25.69
C ILE A 28 -4.00 -8.78 -25.61
N GLU A 29 -2.87 -8.72 -26.31
CA GLU A 29 -1.80 -9.71 -26.23
C GLU A 29 -0.85 -9.36 -25.09
N LEU A 30 -0.58 -10.32 -24.19
CA LEU A 30 0.27 -10.14 -23.03
C LEU A 30 1.66 -10.67 -23.27
N GLU A 31 2.66 -9.84 -23.03
CA GLU A 31 4.08 -10.20 -23.10
C GLU A 31 4.74 -10.01 -21.72
N GLU A 32 5.42 -11.03 -21.22
CA GLU A 32 6.17 -10.92 -19.98
C GLU A 32 7.45 -10.11 -20.18
N VAL A 33 7.64 -9.07 -19.37
CA VAL A 33 8.80 -8.17 -19.43
C VAL A 33 9.67 -8.39 -18.21
N GLN A 34 10.96 -8.64 -18.43
CA GLN A 34 11.93 -8.94 -17.37
C GLN A 34 12.52 -7.67 -16.73
N ASN A 35 12.45 -6.54 -17.43
CA ASN A 35 13.06 -5.28 -17.01
C ASN A 35 12.12 -4.10 -17.35
N LEU A 36 11.85 -3.25 -16.37
CA LEU A 36 11.01 -2.06 -16.57
C LEU A 36 11.64 -1.03 -17.51
N GLU A 37 12.96 -0.91 -17.52
CA GLU A 37 13.67 -0.01 -18.44
C GLU A 37 13.37 -0.36 -19.90
N ASP A 38 13.46 -1.65 -20.24
CA ASP A 38 13.15 -2.16 -21.58
C ASP A 38 11.66 -1.98 -21.92
N ALA A 39 10.78 -2.17 -20.92
CA ALA A 39 9.34 -1.93 -21.08
C ALA A 39 9.04 -0.47 -21.42
N TRP A 40 9.71 0.49 -20.75
CA TRP A 40 9.53 1.91 -21.04
C TRP A 40 10.03 2.28 -22.45
N LEU A 41 11.13 1.68 -22.91
CA LEU A 41 11.64 1.89 -24.27
C LEU A 41 10.69 1.29 -25.31
N ALA A 42 10.15 0.09 -25.08
CA ALA A 42 9.19 -0.54 -25.97
C ALA A 42 7.86 0.24 -26.02
N LEU A 43 7.42 0.84 -24.90
CA LEU A 43 6.26 1.71 -24.87
C LEU A 43 6.51 3.02 -25.66
N ASP A 44 7.73 3.58 -25.58
CA ASP A 44 8.12 4.79 -26.31
C ASP A 44 8.21 4.55 -27.83
N SER A 45 8.83 3.44 -28.25
CA SER A 45 8.96 3.06 -29.66
C SER A 45 7.62 2.66 -30.30
N GLY A 46 6.62 2.28 -29.50
CA GLY A 46 5.33 1.77 -29.97
C GLY A 46 5.31 0.27 -30.23
N ASP A 47 6.32 -0.47 -29.77
CA ASP A 47 6.34 -1.93 -29.77
C ASP A 47 5.36 -2.48 -28.72
N LEU A 48 5.14 -1.73 -27.63
CA LEU A 48 4.08 -1.94 -26.69
C LEU A 48 3.09 -0.77 -26.69
N ASP A 49 1.81 -1.03 -26.48
CA ASP A 49 0.77 -0.03 -26.30
C ASP A 49 0.55 0.31 -24.82
N LEU A 50 0.74 -0.69 -23.96
CA LEU A 50 0.48 -0.64 -22.53
C LEU A 50 1.62 -1.33 -21.76
N VAL A 51 1.84 -0.89 -20.52
CA VAL A 51 2.72 -1.58 -19.57
C VAL A 51 1.99 -1.75 -18.24
N LEU A 52 1.93 -2.96 -17.73
CA LEU A 52 1.42 -3.28 -16.40
C LEU A 52 2.60 -3.40 -15.44
N ALA A 53 2.58 -2.63 -14.35
CA ALA A 53 3.67 -2.63 -13.37
C ALA A 53 3.21 -2.29 -11.95
N PRO A 54 3.98 -2.68 -10.90
CA PRO A 54 3.77 -2.27 -9.52
C PRO A 54 3.85 -0.74 -9.37
N ALA A 55 2.88 -0.15 -8.69
CA ALA A 55 2.75 1.29 -8.57
C ALA A 55 3.90 1.97 -7.81
N ASN A 56 4.53 1.28 -6.86
CA ASN A 56 5.72 1.78 -6.17
C ASN A 56 6.91 2.00 -7.12
N LEU A 57 7.11 1.10 -8.09
CA LEU A 57 8.16 1.21 -9.10
C LEU A 57 7.84 2.31 -10.12
N VAL A 58 6.57 2.39 -10.53
CA VAL A 58 6.08 3.51 -11.39
C VAL A 58 6.28 4.86 -10.69
N TRP A 59 6.04 4.92 -9.38
CA TRP A 59 6.31 6.13 -8.60
C TRP A 59 7.80 6.49 -8.55
N ASN A 60 8.68 5.51 -8.42
CA ASN A 60 10.12 5.74 -8.43
C ASN A 60 10.59 6.31 -9.77
N ASP A 61 10.03 5.84 -10.87
CA ASP A 61 10.34 6.29 -12.23
C ASP A 61 9.53 7.52 -12.69
N ARG A 62 8.68 8.11 -11.84
CA ARG A 62 7.71 9.17 -12.19
C ARG A 62 8.28 10.34 -13.00
N ILE A 63 9.54 10.78 -12.71
CA ILE A 63 10.17 11.89 -13.42
C ILE A 63 10.50 11.46 -14.85
N LYS A 64 11.03 10.27 -15.02
CA LYS A 64 11.32 9.67 -16.32
C LYS A 64 10.04 9.49 -17.13
N LEU A 65 9.01 8.87 -16.54
CA LEU A 65 7.71 8.64 -17.20
C LEU A 65 7.05 9.94 -17.64
N ALA A 66 7.10 10.99 -16.79
CA ALA A 66 6.62 12.31 -17.15
C ALA A 66 7.39 12.93 -18.33
N SER A 67 8.72 12.74 -18.39
CA SER A 67 9.54 13.22 -19.52
C SER A 67 9.26 12.50 -20.84
N MET A 68 8.85 11.21 -20.75
CA MET A 68 8.42 10.39 -21.89
C MET A 68 6.94 10.56 -22.24
N GLN A 69 6.21 11.43 -21.52
CA GLN A 69 4.78 11.67 -21.69
C GLN A 69 3.94 10.38 -21.49
N PHE A 70 4.24 9.64 -20.44
CA PHE A 70 3.47 8.46 -20.04
C PHE A 70 2.56 8.79 -18.85
N ASP A 71 1.36 8.24 -18.88
CA ASP A 71 0.36 8.40 -17.83
C ASP A 71 -0.13 7.03 -17.32
N VAL A 72 -0.51 7.00 -16.04
CA VAL A 72 -1.26 5.87 -15.48
C VAL A 72 -2.71 6.00 -15.89
N VAL A 73 -3.21 5.01 -16.65
CA VAL A 73 -4.54 5.03 -17.27
C VAL A 73 -5.53 4.06 -16.64
N ALA A 74 -5.04 3.08 -15.87
CA ALA A 74 -5.89 2.09 -15.19
C ALA A 74 -5.16 1.51 -13.95
N ALA A 75 -5.90 0.81 -13.09
CA ALA A 75 -5.36 0.07 -11.96
C ALA A 75 -6.12 -1.23 -11.75
N LEU A 76 -5.42 -2.31 -11.40
CA LEU A 76 -6.02 -3.60 -11.08
C LEU A 76 -6.48 -3.65 -9.62
N THR A 77 -7.48 -4.49 -9.35
CA THR A 77 -8.01 -4.71 -7.99
C THR A 77 -6.90 -5.03 -6.99
N ARG A 78 -6.92 -4.36 -5.85
CA ARG A 78 -6.04 -4.64 -4.71
C ARG A 78 -6.63 -5.79 -3.88
N ASN A 79 -5.80 -6.77 -3.55
CA ASN A 79 -6.23 -7.93 -2.77
C ASN A 79 -5.87 -7.77 -1.28
N HIS A 80 -4.62 -7.43 -1.00
CA HIS A 80 -4.06 -7.44 0.36
C HIS A 80 -3.14 -6.24 0.59
N PRO A 81 -3.69 -5.01 0.74
CA PRO A 81 -2.88 -3.79 0.86
C PRO A 81 -2.22 -3.65 2.24
N HIS A 82 -1.56 -4.71 2.72
CA HIS A 82 -0.88 -4.72 4.00
C HIS A 82 0.27 -5.75 4.01
N HIS A 83 1.18 -5.56 4.95
CA HIS A 83 2.23 -6.50 5.26
C HIS A 83 1.73 -7.57 6.24
N VAL A 84 2.45 -8.66 6.31
CA VAL A 84 2.22 -9.73 7.30
C VAL A 84 3.49 -9.96 8.10
N LEU A 85 3.32 -10.20 9.38
CA LEU A 85 4.34 -10.77 10.25
C LEU A 85 4.19 -12.30 10.20
N VAL A 86 5.19 -12.98 9.65
CA VAL A 86 5.29 -14.44 9.66
C VAL A 86 5.99 -14.84 10.95
N SER A 87 5.28 -15.49 11.86
CA SER A 87 5.79 -15.90 13.18
C SER A 87 4.79 -16.85 13.86
N GLU A 88 5.23 -17.61 14.85
CA GLU A 88 4.33 -18.46 15.64
C GLU A 88 3.32 -17.62 16.43
N ASP A 89 3.78 -16.51 17.05
CA ASP A 89 2.96 -15.63 17.87
C ASP A 89 2.72 -14.28 17.19
N GLY A 90 1.53 -13.70 17.36
CA GLY A 90 1.24 -12.32 16.98
C GLY A 90 2.05 -11.33 17.84
N LEU A 91 2.13 -10.06 17.39
CA LEU A 91 2.92 -9.03 18.07
C LEU A 91 2.59 -8.89 19.57
N GLU A 92 1.35 -9.11 19.97
CA GLU A 92 0.91 -8.98 21.36
C GLU A 92 1.63 -9.98 22.27
N HIS A 93 1.92 -11.16 21.75
CA HIS A 93 2.55 -12.27 22.49
C HIS A 93 3.98 -12.53 22.05
N PHE A 94 4.51 -11.70 21.16
CA PHE A 94 5.87 -11.86 20.64
C PHE A 94 6.91 -11.80 21.77
N PRO A 95 7.90 -12.71 21.79
CA PRO A 95 8.87 -12.78 22.89
C PRO A 95 9.71 -11.48 23.01
N ALA A 96 9.97 -11.05 24.24
CA ALA A 96 10.86 -9.92 24.50
C ALA A 96 12.30 -10.29 24.10
N GLY A 97 12.94 -9.43 23.29
CA GLY A 97 14.27 -9.72 22.72
C GLY A 97 14.22 -10.68 21.52
N GLY A 98 13.04 -11.11 21.11
CA GLY A 98 12.89 -11.93 19.90
C GLY A 98 13.30 -11.17 18.63
N ILE A 99 13.85 -11.88 17.66
CA ILE A 99 14.41 -11.33 16.42
C ILE A 99 13.33 -11.35 15.33
N VAL A 100 13.11 -10.19 14.71
CA VAL A 100 12.25 -10.03 13.52
C VAL A 100 13.08 -9.48 12.36
N LEU A 101 13.03 -10.11 11.18
CA LEU A 101 13.62 -9.55 9.98
C LEU A 101 12.62 -8.61 9.28
N CYS A 102 13.05 -7.39 8.96
CA CYS A 102 12.21 -6.39 8.30
C CYS A 102 13.06 -5.34 7.60
N ASP A 103 12.92 -5.22 6.27
CA ASP A 103 13.60 -4.20 5.47
C ASP A 103 12.77 -2.91 5.29
N GLU A 104 11.45 -2.95 5.62
CA GLU A 104 10.55 -1.82 5.46
C GLU A 104 10.71 -0.81 6.61
N PRO A 105 11.27 0.40 6.38
CA PRO A 105 11.57 1.36 7.45
C PRO A 105 10.31 1.79 8.23
N LEU A 106 9.19 1.99 7.54
CA LEU A 106 7.93 2.34 8.19
C LEU A 106 7.45 1.23 9.12
N ILE A 107 7.41 -0.01 8.62
CA ILE A 107 6.92 -1.16 9.40
C ILE A 107 7.83 -1.41 10.61
N HIS A 108 9.15 -1.27 10.44
CA HIS A 108 10.11 -1.33 11.54
C HIS A 108 9.72 -0.34 12.66
N ARG A 109 9.41 0.93 12.31
CA ARG A 109 9.00 1.95 13.28
C ARG A 109 7.65 1.63 13.93
N GLN A 110 6.70 1.13 13.16
CA GLN A 110 5.38 0.73 13.66
C GLN A 110 5.47 -0.46 14.63
N ILE A 111 6.32 -1.46 14.35
CA ILE A 111 6.58 -2.57 15.27
C ILE A 111 7.21 -2.04 16.56
N ARG A 112 8.23 -1.17 16.49
CA ARG A 112 8.87 -0.58 17.68
C ARG A 112 7.87 0.22 18.53
N ARG A 113 6.99 0.98 17.90
CA ARG A 113 5.90 1.70 18.57
C ARG A 113 4.99 0.75 19.36
N ARG A 114 4.68 -0.41 18.79
CA ARG A 114 3.79 -1.42 19.39
C ARG A 114 4.51 -2.28 20.44
N ARG A 115 5.77 -2.66 20.17
CA ARG A 115 6.59 -3.56 20.99
C ARG A 115 8.06 -3.15 20.93
N ASN A 116 8.48 -2.26 21.81
CA ASN A 116 9.83 -1.67 21.83
C ASN A 116 10.95 -2.62 22.23
N LYS A 117 10.64 -3.83 22.72
CA LYS A 117 11.62 -4.84 23.16
C LYS A 117 11.91 -5.91 22.11
N ILE A 118 11.44 -5.75 20.86
CA ILE A 118 11.75 -6.65 19.75
C ILE A 118 13.06 -6.20 19.11
N ASP A 119 13.94 -7.15 18.81
CA ASP A 119 15.17 -6.93 18.03
C ASP A 119 14.83 -7.01 16.53
N ILE A 120 14.76 -5.88 15.86
CA ILE A 120 14.38 -5.81 14.44
C ILE A 120 15.68 -5.64 13.63
N ARG A 121 15.92 -6.59 12.73
CA ARG A 121 17.10 -6.63 11.85
C ARG A 121 16.68 -6.61 10.39
N LYS A 122 17.62 -6.23 9.51
CA LYS A 122 17.43 -6.38 8.07
C LYS A 122 17.72 -7.82 7.64
N PHE A 123 17.15 -8.23 6.50
CA PHE A 123 17.39 -9.56 5.95
C PHE A 123 18.85 -9.79 5.54
N ASP A 124 19.55 -8.74 5.11
CA ASP A 124 20.98 -8.80 4.74
C ASP A 124 21.87 -9.24 5.91
N THR A 125 21.47 -8.98 7.16
CA THR A 125 22.22 -9.43 8.36
C THR A 125 22.28 -10.95 8.50
N MET A 126 21.38 -11.65 7.77
CA MET A 126 21.31 -13.13 7.71
C MET A 126 21.64 -13.66 6.32
N GLU A 127 22.18 -12.81 5.42
CA GLU A 127 22.51 -13.15 4.03
C GLU A 127 21.31 -13.69 3.24
N ILE A 128 20.10 -13.17 3.52
CA ILE A 128 18.84 -13.57 2.88
C ILE A 128 18.41 -12.50 1.87
N GLU A 129 18.02 -12.94 0.66
CA GLU A 129 17.43 -12.10 -0.36
C GLU A 129 15.89 -12.17 -0.30
N PRO A 130 15.20 -11.19 0.35
CA PRO A 130 13.76 -11.25 0.57
C PRO A 130 12.92 -11.03 -0.68
N THR A 131 13.54 -10.60 -1.79
CA THR A 131 12.87 -10.38 -3.08
C THR A 131 12.68 -11.67 -3.87
N THR A 132 13.11 -12.82 -3.34
CA THR A 132 12.98 -14.14 -3.96
C THR A 132 12.14 -15.10 -3.11
N ALA A 133 11.46 -16.04 -3.78
CA ALA A 133 10.71 -17.08 -3.08
C ALA A 133 11.62 -17.98 -2.24
N GLU A 134 12.86 -18.23 -2.70
CA GLU A 134 13.84 -19.02 -1.97
C GLU A 134 14.30 -18.31 -0.70
N GLY A 135 14.58 -17.00 -0.78
CA GLY A 135 14.95 -16.21 0.39
C GLY A 135 13.85 -16.21 1.46
N LEU A 136 12.58 -16.04 1.06
CA LEU A 136 11.47 -16.09 2.01
C LEU A 136 11.29 -17.48 2.63
N ARG A 137 11.50 -18.56 1.88
CA ARG A 137 11.50 -19.93 2.44
C ARG A 137 12.67 -20.15 3.40
N THR A 138 13.85 -19.60 3.09
CA THR A 138 15.00 -19.61 3.98
C THR A 138 14.69 -18.91 5.31
N ALA A 139 14.08 -17.73 5.26
CA ALA A 139 13.63 -17.03 6.47
C ALA A 139 12.62 -17.86 7.28
N GLN A 140 11.71 -18.56 6.61
CA GLN A 140 10.77 -19.47 7.29
C GLN A 140 11.50 -20.64 7.97
N ASN A 141 12.54 -21.21 7.35
CA ASN A 141 13.33 -22.28 7.94
C ASN A 141 14.09 -21.79 9.19
N LEU A 142 14.58 -20.54 9.21
CA LEU A 142 15.21 -19.93 10.38
C LEU A 142 14.24 -19.75 11.56
N ILE A 143 12.93 -19.55 11.31
CA ILE A 143 11.92 -19.59 12.38
C ILE A 143 11.83 -21.01 12.94
N GLN A 144 11.80 -22.04 12.08
CA GLN A 144 11.69 -23.42 12.51
C GLN A 144 12.93 -23.91 13.29
N SER A 145 14.13 -23.43 12.96
CA SER A 145 15.36 -23.71 13.71
C SER A 145 15.50 -22.90 15.00
N GLY A 146 14.67 -21.86 15.19
CA GLY A 146 14.71 -20.96 16.35
C GLY A 146 15.80 -19.89 16.29
N GLU A 147 16.43 -19.67 15.13
CA GLU A 147 17.44 -18.63 14.94
C GLU A 147 16.83 -17.23 14.88
N ILE A 148 15.60 -17.13 14.37
CA ILE A 148 14.77 -15.92 14.41
C ILE A 148 13.37 -16.26 14.91
N ASN A 149 12.61 -15.26 15.34
CA ASN A 149 11.24 -15.45 15.82
C ASN A 149 10.18 -15.06 14.77
N GLY A 150 10.57 -14.31 13.76
CA GLY A 150 9.67 -13.93 12.67
C GLY A 150 10.31 -13.04 11.62
N PHE A 151 9.58 -12.80 10.56
CA PHE A 151 9.94 -11.82 9.54
C PHE A 151 8.70 -11.14 8.95
N VAL A 152 8.90 -9.96 8.38
CA VAL A 152 7.85 -9.19 7.71
C VAL A 152 8.01 -9.32 6.21
N THR A 153 6.88 -9.51 5.52
CA THR A 153 6.83 -9.50 4.05
C THR A 153 5.48 -8.98 3.56
N HIS A 154 5.36 -8.70 2.26
CA HIS A 154 4.07 -8.44 1.64
C HIS A 154 3.20 -9.70 1.65
N ARG A 155 1.89 -9.53 1.81
CA ARG A 155 0.97 -10.68 1.79
C ARG A 155 1.03 -11.44 0.45
N GLY A 156 1.11 -10.71 -0.67
CA GLY A 156 1.27 -11.33 -1.99
C GLY A 156 2.55 -12.16 -2.12
N ALA A 157 3.67 -11.67 -1.57
CA ALA A 157 4.94 -12.40 -1.56
C ALA A 157 4.87 -13.67 -0.70
N TYR A 158 4.18 -13.60 0.45
CA TYR A 158 3.94 -14.79 1.28
C TYR A 158 3.23 -15.90 0.49
N ASP A 159 2.15 -15.52 -0.21
CA ASP A 159 1.35 -16.47 -0.97
C ASP A 159 2.12 -16.98 -2.21
N ALA A 160 2.81 -16.10 -2.96
CA ALA A 160 3.61 -16.45 -4.14
C ALA A 160 4.82 -17.36 -3.80
N ALA A 161 5.42 -17.19 -2.62
CA ALA A 161 6.50 -18.07 -2.16
C ALA A 161 6.01 -19.44 -1.68
N GLY A 162 4.69 -19.65 -1.57
CA GLY A 162 4.08 -20.88 -1.08
C GLY A 162 4.40 -21.18 0.39
N LEU A 163 4.49 -20.14 1.22
CA LEU A 163 4.79 -20.27 2.64
C LEU A 163 3.60 -20.89 3.39
N ASN A 164 3.85 -21.68 4.42
CA ASN A 164 2.84 -22.39 5.18
C ASN A 164 2.84 -22.03 6.68
N GLY A 165 3.68 -21.10 7.12
CA GLY A 165 3.75 -20.66 8.52
C GLY A 165 2.53 -19.84 8.94
N ARG A 166 2.36 -19.66 10.26
CA ARG A 166 1.39 -18.70 10.78
C ARG A 166 1.76 -17.29 10.32
N ARG A 167 0.75 -16.48 10.00
CA ARG A 167 0.92 -15.10 9.62
C ARG A 167 -0.09 -14.21 10.32
N HIS A 168 0.35 -13.03 10.70
CA HIS A 168 -0.46 -12.03 11.39
C HIS A 168 -0.48 -10.76 10.55
N ALA A 169 -1.65 -10.30 10.16
CA ALA A 169 -1.79 -9.10 9.33
C ALA A 169 -1.35 -7.84 10.11
N LEU A 170 -0.52 -7.03 9.47
CA LEU A 170 -0.11 -5.71 9.96
C LEU A 170 -0.94 -4.65 9.23
N HIS A 171 -2.12 -4.37 9.75
CA HIS A 171 -3.08 -3.44 9.14
C HIS A 171 -3.73 -2.52 10.18
N ASN A 172 -4.49 -1.55 9.71
CA ASN A 172 -5.37 -0.74 10.56
C ASN A 172 -6.57 -1.61 10.96
N ASP A 173 -6.54 -2.11 12.20
CA ASP A 173 -7.64 -2.90 12.74
C ASP A 173 -8.56 -2.00 13.59
N PRO A 174 -9.80 -1.75 13.15
CA PRO A 174 -10.77 -0.93 13.91
C PRO A 174 -11.12 -1.53 15.28
N GLU A 175 -10.96 -2.85 15.44
CA GLU A 175 -11.25 -3.53 16.71
C GLU A 175 -10.11 -3.40 17.73
N ALA A 176 -8.90 -3.14 17.28
CA ALA A 176 -7.72 -2.97 18.14
C ALA A 176 -7.72 -1.62 18.87
N ARG A 177 -8.82 -1.29 19.55
CA ARG A 177 -9.00 -0.02 20.25
C ARG A 177 -7.89 0.24 21.28
N GLY A 178 -7.31 1.44 21.21
CA GLY A 178 -6.26 1.87 22.13
C GLY A 178 -4.87 1.32 21.83
N LEU A 179 -4.72 0.49 20.80
CA LEU A 179 -3.42 0.05 20.32
C LEU A 179 -2.96 0.89 19.12
N PRO A 180 -1.66 1.17 18.99
CA PRO A 180 -1.12 1.83 17.82
C PRO A 180 -1.42 1.02 16.55
N ARG A 181 -2.01 1.68 15.57
CA ARG A 181 -2.38 1.07 14.27
C ARG A 181 -1.19 0.82 13.37
N PHE A 182 -1.35 -0.06 12.40
CA PHE A 182 -0.44 -0.22 11.28
C PHE A 182 -1.05 0.42 10.03
N VAL A 183 -0.38 1.45 9.50
CA VAL A 183 -0.77 2.11 8.25
C VAL A 183 0.14 1.58 7.16
N PRO A 184 -0.39 1.09 6.02
CA PRO A 184 0.42 0.47 4.97
C PRO A 184 1.48 1.41 4.39
N THR A 185 2.57 0.86 3.87
CA THR A 185 3.51 1.59 3.03
C THR A 185 2.80 2.11 1.77
N PRO A 186 3.21 3.26 1.22
CA PRO A 186 2.62 3.78 0.00
C PRO A 186 2.67 2.74 -1.13
N PHE A 187 1.61 2.70 -1.93
CA PHE A 187 1.44 1.81 -3.09
C PHE A 187 1.48 0.30 -2.78
N CYS A 188 1.38 -0.08 -1.50
CA CYS A 188 1.32 -1.49 -1.12
C CYS A 188 0.18 -2.21 -1.84
N ASP A 189 0.51 -3.33 -2.50
CA ASP A 189 -0.43 -4.17 -3.25
C ASP A 189 -1.21 -3.43 -4.36
N LEU A 190 -0.61 -2.42 -4.97
CA LEU A 190 -1.20 -1.64 -6.05
C LEU A 190 -0.44 -1.89 -7.36
N ILE A 191 -1.18 -2.32 -8.39
CA ILE A 191 -0.67 -2.55 -9.74
C ILE A 191 -1.42 -1.64 -10.69
N VAL A 192 -0.69 -0.95 -11.56
CA VAL A 192 -1.22 0.05 -12.47
C VAL A 192 -0.86 -0.25 -13.93
N ILE A 193 -1.68 0.28 -14.84
CA ILE A 193 -1.43 0.21 -16.28
C ILE A 193 -1.01 1.60 -16.76
N ILE A 194 0.09 1.63 -17.48
CA ILE A 194 0.73 2.82 -18.03
C ILE A 194 0.59 2.81 -19.54
N ALA A 195 0.31 3.98 -20.11
CA ALA A 195 0.22 4.20 -21.55
C ALA A 195 0.87 5.52 -21.94
N ARG A 196 1.06 5.75 -23.24
CA ARG A 196 1.41 7.05 -23.78
C ARG A 196 0.29 8.05 -23.51
N GLN A 197 0.64 9.32 -23.27
CA GLN A 197 -0.31 10.39 -23.04
C GLN A 197 -1.33 10.48 -24.18
N GLY A 198 -2.60 10.64 -23.83
CA GLY A 198 -3.70 10.67 -24.78
C GLY A 198 -4.28 9.30 -25.14
N TYR A 199 -3.78 8.22 -24.55
CA TYR A 199 -4.40 6.91 -24.66
C TYR A 199 -5.85 6.97 -24.13
N PRO A 200 -6.83 6.41 -24.85
CA PRO A 200 -8.24 6.47 -24.46
C PRO A 200 -8.55 5.53 -23.29
N GLY A 201 -8.25 5.96 -22.05
CA GLY A 201 -8.39 5.12 -20.84
C GLY A 201 -9.76 4.49 -20.63
N HIS A 202 -10.82 5.01 -21.27
CA HIS A 202 -12.15 4.40 -21.24
C HIS A 202 -12.20 3.00 -21.91
N THR A 203 -11.26 2.69 -22.79
CA THR A 203 -11.15 1.35 -23.41
C THR A 203 -10.71 0.30 -22.40
N LEU A 204 -10.12 0.74 -21.28
CA LEU A 204 -9.69 -0.11 -20.18
C LEU A 204 -10.70 -0.14 -19.01
N SER A 205 -11.94 0.33 -19.20
CA SER A 205 -12.96 0.34 -18.14
C SER A 205 -13.17 -1.04 -17.50
N ASP A 206 -13.17 -2.10 -18.32
CA ASP A 206 -13.35 -3.48 -17.84
C ASP A 206 -12.13 -4.04 -17.11
N TRP A 207 -10.96 -3.40 -17.29
CA TRP A 207 -9.71 -3.73 -16.58
C TRP A 207 -9.55 -2.95 -15.29
N THR A 208 -10.15 -1.77 -15.23
CA THR A 208 -9.93 -0.83 -14.13
C THR A 208 -10.82 -1.14 -12.95
N ASP A 209 -10.22 -1.35 -11.81
CA ASP A 209 -10.88 -1.26 -10.53
C ASP A 209 -10.85 0.21 -10.07
N GLU A 210 -12.01 0.85 -10.02
CA GLU A 210 -12.14 2.26 -9.65
C GLU A 210 -11.57 2.55 -8.26
N HIS A 211 -11.77 1.63 -7.32
CA HIS A 211 -11.24 1.77 -5.96
C HIS A 211 -9.70 1.76 -5.96
N ALA A 212 -9.08 0.85 -6.73
CA ALA A 212 -7.62 0.81 -6.88
C ALA A 212 -7.09 2.05 -7.60
N PHE A 213 -7.80 2.54 -8.63
CA PHE A 213 -7.39 3.74 -9.35
C PHE A 213 -7.49 5.00 -8.48
N ASN A 214 -8.57 5.14 -7.70
CA ASN A 214 -8.69 6.20 -6.70
C ASN A 214 -7.60 6.11 -5.64
N SER A 215 -7.22 4.90 -5.22
CA SER A 215 -6.09 4.67 -4.32
C SER A 215 -4.78 5.18 -4.91
N TRP A 216 -4.51 4.95 -6.21
CA TRP A 216 -3.36 5.51 -6.91
C TRP A 216 -3.37 7.04 -6.88
N ILE A 217 -4.50 7.68 -7.22
CA ILE A 217 -4.63 9.15 -7.24
C ILE A 217 -4.35 9.73 -5.85
N VAL A 218 -4.95 9.16 -4.80
CA VAL A 218 -4.78 9.60 -3.41
C VAL A 218 -3.31 9.48 -3.00
N GLN A 219 -2.72 8.30 -3.16
CA GLN A 219 -1.35 8.04 -2.71
C GLN A 219 -0.32 8.87 -3.48
N ARG A 220 -0.49 8.99 -4.81
CA ARG A 220 0.34 9.87 -5.63
C ARG A 220 0.26 11.32 -5.15
N THR A 221 -0.94 11.82 -4.83
CA THR A 221 -1.14 13.19 -4.38
C THR A 221 -0.48 13.45 -3.04
N VAL A 222 -0.62 12.52 -2.08
CA VAL A 222 0.04 12.60 -0.77
C VAL A 222 1.57 12.60 -0.92
N MET A 223 2.10 11.66 -1.71
CA MET A 223 3.55 11.52 -1.90
C MET A 223 4.18 12.72 -2.62
N HIS A 224 3.46 13.36 -3.55
CA HIS A 224 3.93 14.61 -4.18
C HIS A 224 4.00 15.79 -3.22
N ARG A 225 3.15 15.83 -2.20
CA ARG A 225 3.09 16.90 -1.20
C ARG A 225 3.99 16.64 0.01
N THR A 226 4.49 15.42 0.16
CA THR A 226 5.39 15.04 1.25
C THR A 226 6.84 15.20 0.80
N PRO A 227 7.72 15.84 1.59
CA PRO A 227 9.15 15.92 1.30
C PRO A 227 9.77 14.53 1.05
N ALA A 228 10.68 14.44 0.07
CA ALA A 228 11.23 13.15 -0.37
C ALA A 228 11.95 12.38 0.75
N GLU A 229 12.61 13.07 1.66
CA GLU A 229 13.31 12.51 2.82
C GLU A 229 12.37 11.84 3.84
N LEU A 230 11.06 12.08 3.73
CA LEU A 230 10.04 11.50 4.60
C LEU A 230 9.30 10.31 3.96
N HIS A 231 9.52 10.04 2.67
CA HIS A 231 8.75 9.04 1.92
C HIS A 231 8.82 7.64 2.53
N GLU A 232 9.98 7.25 3.09
CA GLU A 232 10.16 5.93 3.73
C GLU A 232 9.44 5.79 5.08
N PHE A 233 8.90 6.90 5.61
CA PHE A 233 8.32 6.95 6.97
C PHE A 233 6.85 7.31 6.98
N VAL A 234 6.29 7.57 5.80
CA VAL A 234 4.87 7.86 5.60
C VAL A 234 4.10 6.58 5.32
N GLY A 235 3.05 6.35 6.09
CA GLY A 235 2.03 5.35 5.81
C GLY A 235 0.81 6.01 5.17
N ILE A 236 0.20 5.33 4.20
CA ILE A 236 -1.01 5.81 3.54
C ILE A 236 -2.02 4.66 3.46
N HIS A 237 -3.14 4.84 4.13
CA HIS A 237 -4.29 3.96 4.01
C HIS A 237 -5.37 4.65 3.18
N TYR A 238 -5.89 3.95 2.19
CA TYR A 238 -7.08 4.34 1.45
C TYR A 238 -8.03 3.16 1.37
N ARG A 239 -9.26 3.39 1.77
CA ARG A 239 -10.35 2.41 1.74
C ARG A 239 -11.60 3.09 1.19
N GLN A 240 -12.38 2.37 0.42
CA GLN A 240 -13.71 2.77 -0.02
C GLN A 240 -14.71 1.69 0.41
N GLN A 241 -15.81 2.09 0.97
CA GLN A 241 -16.82 1.19 1.51
C GLN A 241 -18.22 1.65 1.13
N GLN A 242 -19.08 0.67 0.92
CA GLN A 242 -20.52 0.91 0.81
C GLN A 242 -21.07 1.29 2.19
N ILE A 243 -22.08 2.13 2.22
CA ILE A 243 -22.72 2.59 3.47
C ILE A 243 -23.19 1.42 4.33
N GLY A 244 -23.82 0.41 3.73
CA GLY A 244 -24.28 -0.77 4.45
C GLY A 244 -23.16 -1.50 5.21
N SER A 245 -21.96 -1.56 4.62
CA SER A 245 -20.78 -2.14 5.29
C SER A 245 -20.30 -1.29 6.46
N ILE A 246 -20.31 0.03 6.30
CA ILE A 246 -19.93 0.97 7.36
C ILE A 246 -20.93 0.90 8.52
N LEU A 247 -22.22 0.88 8.24
CA LEU A 247 -23.29 0.74 9.26
C LEU A 247 -23.14 -0.56 10.03
N THR A 248 -22.94 -1.68 9.34
CA THR A 248 -22.73 -3.00 9.97
C THR A 248 -21.50 -3.00 10.89
N GLU A 249 -20.40 -2.40 10.44
CA GLU A 249 -19.17 -2.27 11.24
C GLU A 249 -19.39 -1.36 12.44
N ALA A 250 -20.04 -0.19 12.26
CA ALA A 250 -20.33 0.77 13.32
C ALA A 250 -21.28 0.18 14.38
N GLU A 251 -22.32 -0.55 13.97
CA GLU A 251 -23.21 -1.27 14.88
C GLU A 251 -22.45 -2.32 15.70
N ARG A 252 -21.61 -3.11 15.06
CA ARG A 252 -20.81 -4.16 15.72
C ARG A 252 -19.88 -3.60 16.80
N VAL A 253 -19.26 -2.43 16.56
CA VAL A 253 -18.36 -1.79 17.51
C VAL A 253 -19.06 -0.75 18.39
N ASN A 254 -20.38 -0.57 18.24
CA ASN A 254 -21.22 0.42 18.92
C ASN A 254 -20.67 1.86 18.79
N ASP A 255 -20.30 2.22 17.55
CA ASP A 255 -19.82 3.57 17.21
C ASP A 255 -20.98 4.50 16.86
N LEU A 256 -21.56 5.10 17.88
CA LEU A 256 -22.72 5.99 17.74
C LEU A 256 -22.39 7.24 16.93
N PHE A 257 -21.13 7.69 16.94
CA PHE A 257 -20.72 8.88 16.18
C PHE A 257 -20.80 8.64 14.66
N ILE A 258 -20.33 7.49 14.20
CA ILE A 258 -20.44 7.12 12.77
C ILE A 258 -21.91 6.95 12.40
N LEU A 259 -22.71 6.26 13.22
CA LEU A 259 -24.14 6.05 12.95
C LEU A 259 -24.89 7.38 12.82
N ASP A 260 -24.69 8.31 13.75
CA ASP A 260 -25.36 9.63 13.73
C ASP A 260 -24.94 10.51 12.55
N ASN A 261 -23.70 10.35 12.03
CA ASN A 261 -23.19 11.13 10.90
C ASN A 261 -23.53 10.57 9.52
N LEU A 262 -24.03 9.35 9.43
CA LEU A 262 -24.47 8.73 8.18
C LEU A 262 -25.94 8.94 7.89
N ILE A 263 -26.70 9.38 8.86
CA ILE A 263 -28.13 9.65 8.76
C ILE A 263 -28.31 11.18 8.68
N ASP A 264 -28.99 11.66 7.68
CA ASP A 264 -29.32 13.09 7.59
C ASP A 264 -30.41 13.49 8.59
N PRO A 265 -30.67 14.80 8.81
CA PRO A 265 -31.71 15.25 9.73
C PRO A 265 -33.12 14.77 9.37
N GLU A 266 -33.37 14.41 8.15
CA GLU A 266 -34.63 13.87 7.63
C GLU A 266 -34.75 12.36 7.89
N GLY A 267 -33.67 11.67 8.29
CA GLY A 267 -33.62 10.25 8.58
C GLY A 267 -33.26 9.38 7.38
N ASP A 268 -32.86 10.01 6.27
CA ASP A 268 -32.40 9.31 5.08
C ASP A 268 -30.90 9.01 5.17
N VAL A 269 -30.49 7.87 4.64
CA VAL A 269 -29.08 7.46 4.51
C VAL A 269 -28.57 7.86 3.14
N ASP A 270 -27.49 8.64 3.09
CA ASP A 270 -26.81 8.93 1.83
C ASP A 270 -26.20 7.64 1.25
N ASP A 271 -26.76 7.12 0.18
CA ASP A 271 -26.35 5.85 -0.47
C ASP A 271 -24.99 5.88 -1.15
N GLN A 272 -24.32 7.05 -1.21
CA GLN A 272 -23.02 7.14 -1.88
C GLN A 272 -21.94 6.40 -1.10
N PRO A 273 -21.09 5.61 -1.78
CA PRO A 273 -19.92 4.99 -1.14
C PRO A 273 -19.06 6.05 -0.44
N ARG A 274 -18.50 5.69 0.70
CA ARG A 274 -17.60 6.55 1.46
C ARG A 274 -16.14 6.12 1.25
N TYR A 275 -15.27 7.10 1.14
CA TYR A 275 -13.83 6.89 1.24
C TYR A 275 -13.34 7.17 2.66
N GLU A 276 -12.29 6.49 3.04
CA GLU A 276 -11.46 6.77 4.23
C GLU A 276 -10.01 6.92 3.78
N ILE A 277 -9.37 8.00 4.18
CA ILE A 277 -7.94 8.25 3.97
C ILE A 277 -7.30 8.45 5.33
N ILE A 278 -6.22 7.73 5.59
CA ILE A 278 -5.34 7.96 6.73
C ILE A 278 -3.93 8.17 6.20
N VAL A 279 -3.31 9.29 6.57
CA VAL A 279 -1.89 9.55 6.33
C VAL A 279 -1.21 9.65 7.68
N GLU A 280 -0.15 8.88 7.88
CA GLU A 280 0.58 8.82 9.13
C GLU A 280 2.08 8.97 8.89
N LEU A 281 2.75 9.76 9.70
CA LEU A 281 4.20 9.91 9.71
C LEU A 281 4.73 9.55 11.10
N LEU A 282 5.76 8.69 11.13
CA LEU A 282 6.43 8.28 12.36
C LEU A 282 7.82 8.87 12.46
N SER A 283 8.20 9.31 13.68
CA SER A 283 9.58 9.67 13.99
C SER A 283 10.53 8.49 13.83
N LYS A 284 11.83 8.79 13.74
CA LYS A 284 12.90 7.79 13.59
C LYS A 284 12.88 6.73 14.70
N ASP A 285 12.59 7.13 15.92
CA ASP A 285 12.47 6.23 17.07
C ASP A 285 11.12 5.50 17.15
N GLY A 286 10.15 5.87 16.31
CA GLY A 286 8.79 5.34 16.33
C GLY A 286 7.91 5.84 17.47
N LEU A 287 8.44 6.70 18.37
CA LEU A 287 7.73 7.13 19.59
C LEU A 287 6.78 8.30 19.36
N ARG A 288 7.03 9.10 18.33
CA ARG A 288 6.16 10.21 17.95
C ARG A 288 5.45 9.89 16.65
N THR A 289 4.19 10.24 16.60
CA THR A 289 3.33 10.03 15.44
C THR A 289 2.56 11.31 15.17
N THR A 290 2.52 11.71 13.91
CA THR A 290 1.53 12.67 13.43
C THR A 290 0.69 12.02 12.36
N SER A 291 -0.60 12.32 12.34
CA SER A 291 -1.52 11.75 11.35
C SER A 291 -2.63 12.72 11.00
N ILE A 292 -3.18 12.53 9.81
CA ILE A 292 -4.40 13.19 9.38
C ILE A 292 -5.34 12.12 8.82
N GLU A 293 -6.62 12.28 9.11
CA GLU A 293 -7.68 11.37 8.67
C GLU A 293 -8.78 12.16 7.98
N ARG A 294 -9.33 11.57 6.93
CA ARG A 294 -10.47 12.15 6.22
C ARG A 294 -11.43 11.05 5.80
N ILE A 295 -12.71 11.26 6.08
CA ILE A 295 -13.80 10.40 5.63
C ILE A 295 -14.81 11.29 4.90
N GLY A 296 -15.33 10.81 3.78
CA GLY A 296 -16.32 11.57 3.00
C GLY A 296 -16.96 10.76 1.87
N PRO A 297 -18.00 11.30 1.22
CA PRO A 297 -18.59 10.68 0.06
C PRO A 297 -17.62 10.68 -1.12
N ILE A 298 -17.63 9.61 -1.91
CA ILE A 298 -16.70 9.44 -3.03
C ILE A 298 -16.76 10.60 -4.05
N SER A 299 -17.92 11.19 -4.25
CA SER A 299 -18.12 12.33 -5.13
C SER A 299 -17.31 13.57 -4.74
N ARG A 300 -16.86 13.67 -3.48
CA ARG A 300 -16.04 14.78 -2.98
C ARG A 300 -14.56 14.47 -2.90
N LEU A 301 -14.12 13.25 -3.19
CA LEU A 301 -12.74 12.79 -3.02
C LEU A 301 -11.70 13.78 -3.59
N SER A 302 -11.90 14.26 -4.82
CA SER A 302 -10.96 15.14 -5.51
C SER A 302 -10.81 16.51 -4.83
N VAL A 303 -11.86 17.03 -4.24
CA VAL A 303 -11.87 18.31 -3.51
C VAL A 303 -11.30 18.11 -2.10
N ASP A 304 -11.76 17.09 -1.42
CA ASP A 304 -11.39 16.82 -0.04
C ASP A 304 -9.90 16.47 0.11
N ILE A 305 -9.31 15.80 -0.88
CA ILE A 305 -7.86 15.53 -0.85
C ILE A 305 -7.04 16.82 -0.96
N GLN A 306 -7.48 17.84 -1.71
CA GLN A 306 -6.76 19.11 -1.78
C GLN A 306 -6.79 19.85 -0.45
N PHE A 307 -7.93 19.89 0.24
CA PHE A 307 -8.02 20.44 1.59
C PHE A 307 -7.14 19.67 2.58
N MET A 308 -7.23 18.35 2.54
CA MET A 308 -6.41 17.48 3.39
C MET A 308 -4.91 17.74 3.18
N MET A 309 -4.46 17.96 1.95
CA MET A 309 -3.06 18.26 1.67
C MET A 309 -2.62 19.63 2.16
N ASN A 310 -3.49 20.63 2.19
CA ASN A 310 -3.17 21.92 2.80
C ASN A 310 -2.98 21.78 4.32
N ASP A 311 -3.87 21.03 4.96
CA ASP A 311 -3.76 20.73 6.39
C ASP A 311 -2.50 19.90 6.68
N TRP A 312 -2.20 18.91 5.84
CA TRP A 312 -1.01 18.07 5.94
C TRP A 312 0.29 18.87 5.84
N ASN A 313 0.40 19.79 4.88
CA ASN A 313 1.55 20.67 4.76
C ASN A 313 1.75 21.52 6.04
N SER A 314 0.69 22.07 6.60
CA SER A 314 0.75 22.84 7.86
C SER A 314 1.18 21.98 9.05
N ILE A 315 0.77 20.72 9.08
CA ILE A 315 1.20 19.74 10.08
C ILE A 315 2.70 19.44 9.91
N LEU A 316 3.14 19.17 8.67
CA LEU A 316 4.54 18.89 8.39
C LEU A 316 5.46 20.06 8.74
N GLU A 317 5.09 21.30 8.40
CA GLU A 317 5.87 22.49 8.75
C GLU A 317 6.08 22.60 10.26
N ARG A 318 5.03 22.39 11.07
CA ARG A 318 5.14 22.39 12.53
C ARG A 318 6.01 21.25 13.03
N PHE A 319 5.78 20.05 12.48
CA PHE A 319 6.51 18.85 12.83
C PHE A 319 8.01 18.97 12.53
N MET A 320 8.38 19.56 11.40
CA MET A 320 9.76 19.81 11.00
C MET A 320 10.41 20.91 11.86
N THR A 321 9.64 21.93 12.26
CA THR A 321 10.13 23.05 13.06
C THR A 321 10.37 22.68 14.53
N GLU A 322 9.53 21.83 15.10
CA GLU A 322 9.63 21.36 16.49
C GLU A 322 10.65 20.22 16.66
N ALA A 323 11.20 19.72 15.57
CA ALA A 323 11.91 18.44 15.54
C ALA A 323 13.32 18.53 15.00
N ASP A 324 14.21 19.30 15.63
CA ASP A 324 15.67 19.13 15.45
C ASP A 324 16.17 17.69 15.72
N GLY A 325 15.30 16.81 16.21
CA GLY A 325 15.57 15.39 16.48
C GLY A 325 14.83 14.39 15.58
N PHE A 326 14.00 14.85 14.64
CA PHE A 326 13.14 13.95 13.86
C PHE A 326 13.80 13.35 12.61
N ILE A 327 14.76 14.06 12.04
CA ILE A 327 15.38 13.75 10.74
C ILE A 327 16.90 13.57 10.84
N GLN A 328 17.55 13.93 11.94
CA GLN A 328 18.99 13.73 12.06
C GLN A 328 19.33 12.24 12.20
N PRO A 329 20.41 11.79 11.50
CA PRO A 329 20.82 10.38 11.40
C PRO A 329 21.23 9.76 12.73
#